data_999547c987ac274734b5893747943cbe
#
_entry.id   999547c987ac274734b5893747943cbe
#
_cell.length_a   1.000
_cell.length_b   1.000
_cell.length_c   1.000
_cell.angle_alpha   90.00
_cell.angle_beta   90.00
_cell.angle_gamma   90.00
#
_symmetry.space_group_name_H-M   'P 1'
#
loop_
_entity.id
_entity.type
_entity.pdbx_description
1 polymer ?
#
loop_
_entity_poly.entity_id
_entity_poly.type
_entity_poly.pdbx_seq_one_letter_code
_entity_poly.pdbx_strand_id
1 'polypeptide(L)'
;MVLNYIWIAFFLIAFVVSLIRLIFFGNTDVFPELMNSTFDSAKTAFEISIGLTGVLSLWMGIMKIGEQGGLIRLFARLLSPVLTKIFPDIPKGHPVMGTMFMNISANLLGLDNAATPMGLKAMEELQEINPKKDTASNPMIMFLVLNTSGLTIIPVSVLVFRAQLGAAQPTDVFVPILLATFFSTIAGLVVTSLFQHINLFNKTLLLFLGSLCVLVAGVIWGFSQMSSDTMNIVSTLFANILLFTIIVTFILSGVLKKINVYDAFIEGAKEGFQTAVKIIPYLIAILVGIAVFRASGAMDFVIDGIAWVVGLFGINTDFVAALPTALMKPLSGSGARGMMVDAMTNFGADSFVGRLSCVFQGSTDTTFYILAVYFGSVCIRKTRHAVVCGLIADFAGIIAAILISYMFFY
;
A
#
# COMPACT_ATOMS: atom_id res chain seq x y z
N MET A 1 13.67 10.28 7.25
CA MET A 1 14.81 10.98 6.65
C MET A 1 14.74 11.07 5.13
N VAL A 2 14.46 9.97 4.39
CA VAL A 2 14.43 9.98 2.90
C VAL A 2 13.41 10.97 2.34
N LEU A 3 12.16 10.96 2.84
CA LEU A 3 11.11 11.90 2.41
C LEU A 3 11.52 13.37 2.55
N ASN A 4 12.27 13.73 3.59
CA ASN A 4 12.77 15.09 3.77
C ASN A 4 13.68 15.53 2.62
N TYR A 5 14.60 14.67 2.18
CA TYR A 5 15.47 14.98 1.04
C TYR A 5 14.70 15.07 -0.28
N ILE A 6 13.73 14.19 -0.50
CA ILE A 6 12.87 14.21 -1.68
C ILE A 6 12.05 15.52 -1.71
N TRP A 7 11.44 15.88 -0.59
CA TRP A 7 10.66 17.11 -0.47
C TRP A 7 11.49 18.35 -0.73
N ILE A 8 12.69 18.45 -0.14
CA ILE A 8 13.65 19.52 -0.41
C ILE A 8 14.05 19.55 -1.89
N ALA A 9 14.31 18.37 -2.48
CA ALA A 9 14.69 18.25 -3.89
C ALA A 9 13.60 18.77 -4.82
N PHE A 10 12.32 18.53 -4.53
CA PHE A 10 11.20 19.06 -5.34
C PHE A 10 11.27 20.57 -5.48
N PHE A 11 11.48 21.29 -4.38
CA PHE A 11 11.58 22.76 -4.41
C PHE A 11 12.87 23.26 -5.07
N LEU A 12 14.02 22.67 -4.72
CA LEU A 12 15.31 23.12 -5.26
C LEU A 12 15.42 22.85 -6.75
N ILE A 13 15.03 21.68 -7.22
CA ILE A 13 15.04 21.33 -8.65
C ILE A 13 14.04 22.22 -9.40
N ALA A 14 12.83 22.37 -8.87
CA ALA A 14 11.82 23.25 -9.47
C ALA A 14 12.33 24.67 -9.62
N PHE A 15 12.99 25.21 -8.61
CA PHE A 15 13.57 26.55 -8.66
C PHE A 15 14.65 26.68 -9.76
N VAL A 16 15.57 25.70 -9.82
CA VAL A 16 16.65 25.72 -10.83
C VAL A 16 16.06 25.57 -12.25
N VAL A 17 15.12 24.64 -12.46
CA VAL A 17 14.47 24.47 -13.77
C VAL A 17 13.72 25.71 -14.18
N SER A 18 13.00 26.37 -13.25
CA SER A 18 12.27 27.61 -13.52
C SER A 18 13.21 28.77 -13.84
N LEU A 19 14.36 28.87 -13.18
CA LEU A 19 15.39 29.86 -13.56
C LEU A 19 15.93 29.60 -14.98
N ILE A 20 16.18 28.34 -15.35
CA ILE A 20 16.61 27.99 -16.70
C ILE A 20 15.52 28.39 -17.73
N ARG A 21 14.24 28.09 -17.45
CA ARG A 21 13.12 28.48 -18.31
C ARG A 21 13.00 30.00 -18.46
N LEU A 22 13.18 30.75 -17.38
CA LEU A 22 13.13 32.21 -17.41
C LEU A 22 14.31 32.79 -18.21
N ILE A 23 15.55 32.38 -17.90
CA ILE A 23 16.77 33.01 -18.44
C ILE A 23 17.03 32.62 -19.90
N PHE A 24 16.89 31.33 -20.22
CA PHE A 24 17.27 30.82 -21.54
C PHE A 24 16.09 30.72 -22.52
N PHE A 25 14.86 30.58 -22.01
CA PHE A 25 13.67 30.46 -22.85
C PHE A 25 12.73 31.67 -22.75
N GLY A 26 13.06 32.68 -21.93
CA GLY A 26 12.28 33.90 -21.78
C GLY A 26 10.88 33.69 -21.18
N ASN A 27 10.63 32.57 -20.49
CA ASN A 27 9.32 32.29 -19.92
C ASN A 27 9.13 33.07 -18.61
N THR A 28 8.45 34.22 -18.68
CA THR A 28 8.15 35.09 -17.55
C THR A 28 7.04 34.58 -16.64
N ASP A 29 6.18 33.68 -17.14
CA ASP A 29 5.01 33.20 -16.43
C ASP A 29 5.32 32.05 -15.46
N VAL A 30 6.52 31.42 -15.59
CA VAL A 30 6.89 30.25 -14.79
C VAL A 30 6.83 30.48 -13.27
N PHE A 31 7.27 31.64 -12.78
CA PHE A 31 7.22 31.94 -11.33
C PHE A 31 5.81 32.28 -10.84
N PRO A 32 5.00 33.09 -11.55
CA PRO A 32 3.57 33.20 -11.27
C PRO A 32 2.84 31.85 -11.23
N GLU A 33 3.08 30.96 -12.21
CA GLU A 33 2.51 29.61 -12.24
C GLU A 33 2.92 28.77 -11.01
N LEU A 34 4.20 28.82 -10.61
CA LEU A 34 4.69 28.14 -9.40
C LEU A 34 3.98 28.63 -8.15
N MET A 35 3.82 29.94 -8.00
CA MET A 35 3.17 30.51 -6.81
C MET A 35 1.69 30.18 -6.78
N ASN A 36 1.00 30.26 -7.90
CA ASN A 36 -0.41 29.89 -8.01
C ASN A 36 -0.60 28.39 -7.70
N SER A 37 0.22 27.50 -8.29
CA SER A 37 0.15 26.07 -8.02
C SER A 37 0.37 25.74 -6.54
N THR A 38 1.21 26.51 -5.85
CA THR A 38 1.44 26.36 -4.39
C THR A 38 0.15 26.61 -3.59
N PHE A 39 -0.53 27.73 -3.87
CA PHE A 39 -1.77 28.07 -3.16
C PHE A 39 -2.94 27.15 -3.52
N ASP A 40 -3.10 26.86 -4.80
CA ASP A 40 -4.17 25.98 -5.29
C ASP A 40 -4.02 24.55 -4.74
N SER A 41 -2.80 24.03 -4.70
CA SER A 41 -2.54 22.70 -4.14
C SER A 41 -2.73 22.65 -2.63
N ALA A 42 -2.37 23.72 -1.90
CA ALA A 42 -2.62 23.79 -0.46
C ALA A 42 -4.13 23.78 -0.17
N LYS A 43 -4.92 24.54 -0.94
CA LYS A 43 -6.38 24.56 -0.84
C LYS A 43 -6.98 23.18 -1.18
N THR A 44 -6.59 22.60 -2.31
CA THR A 44 -7.05 21.28 -2.75
C THR A 44 -6.73 20.19 -1.71
N ALA A 45 -5.50 20.20 -1.15
CA ALA A 45 -5.11 19.25 -0.11
C ALA A 45 -5.98 19.33 1.14
N PHE A 46 -6.34 20.55 1.54
CA PHE A 46 -7.24 20.77 2.68
C PHE A 46 -8.66 20.28 2.39
N GLU A 47 -9.21 20.63 1.22
CA GLU A 47 -10.56 20.20 0.78
C GLU A 47 -10.68 18.67 0.70
N ILE A 48 -9.69 18.00 0.09
CA ILE A 48 -9.60 16.53 0.07
C ILE A 48 -9.59 15.96 1.47
N SER A 49 -8.77 16.50 2.37
CA SER A 49 -8.62 16.00 3.74
C SER A 49 -9.92 16.10 4.55
N ILE A 50 -10.66 17.18 4.40
CA ILE A 50 -11.99 17.33 5.04
C ILE A 50 -12.97 16.30 4.47
N GLY A 51 -13.03 16.14 3.15
CA GLY A 51 -13.91 15.18 2.51
C GLY A 51 -13.62 13.72 2.90
N LEU A 52 -12.35 13.39 3.18
CA LEU A 52 -11.97 12.07 3.66
C LEU A 52 -12.55 11.74 5.05
N THR A 53 -12.88 12.74 5.85
CA THR A 53 -13.29 12.56 7.26
C THR A 53 -14.48 11.61 7.43
N GLY A 54 -15.52 11.78 6.60
CA GLY A 54 -16.72 10.93 6.68
C GLY A 54 -16.45 9.47 6.33
N VAL A 55 -15.74 9.23 5.22
CA VAL A 55 -15.49 7.87 4.74
C VAL A 55 -14.45 7.15 5.61
N LEU A 56 -13.42 7.86 6.11
CA LEU A 56 -12.48 7.29 7.09
C LEU A 56 -13.19 6.93 8.39
N SER A 57 -14.07 7.81 8.90
CA SER A 57 -14.86 7.52 10.13
C SER A 57 -15.75 6.30 9.95
N LEU A 58 -16.40 6.16 8.78
CA LEU A 58 -17.23 4.98 8.46
C LEU A 58 -16.41 3.70 8.52
N TRP A 59 -15.31 3.64 7.76
CA TRP A 59 -14.50 2.43 7.68
C TRP A 59 -13.83 2.09 9.01
N MET A 60 -13.24 3.06 9.70
CA MET A 60 -12.60 2.81 11.00
C MET A 60 -13.63 2.41 12.08
N GLY A 61 -14.85 2.92 12.01
CA GLY A 61 -15.96 2.46 12.87
C GLY A 61 -16.29 0.98 12.63
N ILE A 62 -16.43 0.57 11.36
CA ILE A 62 -16.69 -0.83 10.99
C ILE A 62 -15.51 -1.73 11.41
N MET A 63 -14.28 -1.29 11.16
CA MET A 63 -13.07 -2.04 11.52
C MET A 63 -12.96 -2.26 13.04
N LYS A 64 -13.34 -1.26 13.85
CA LYS A 64 -13.35 -1.36 15.33
C LYS A 64 -14.31 -2.44 15.82
N ILE A 65 -15.48 -2.56 15.19
CA ILE A 65 -16.42 -3.66 15.48
C ILE A 65 -15.76 -5.02 15.23
N GLY A 66 -15.08 -5.18 14.07
CA GLY A 66 -14.39 -6.42 13.72
C GLY A 66 -13.23 -6.77 14.66
N GLU A 67 -12.48 -5.75 15.10
CA GLU A 67 -11.40 -5.87 16.08
C GLU A 67 -11.96 -6.40 17.43
N GLN A 68 -12.93 -5.71 18.00
CA GLN A 68 -13.57 -6.10 19.26
C GLN A 68 -14.38 -7.40 19.12
N GLY A 69 -14.94 -7.66 17.93
CA GLY A 69 -15.61 -8.91 17.56
C GLY A 69 -14.68 -10.12 17.49
N GLY A 70 -13.37 -9.91 17.56
CA GLY A 70 -12.35 -10.96 17.65
C GLY A 70 -11.97 -11.60 16.31
N LEU A 71 -12.26 -10.95 15.18
CA LEU A 71 -11.91 -11.44 13.84
C LEU A 71 -10.40 -11.58 13.65
N ILE A 72 -9.60 -10.68 14.20
CA ILE A 72 -8.14 -10.79 14.17
C ILE A 72 -7.68 -12.15 14.72
N ARG A 73 -8.22 -12.57 15.86
CA ARG A 73 -7.89 -13.87 16.48
C ARG A 73 -8.36 -15.06 15.63
N LEU A 74 -9.49 -14.92 14.97
CA LEU A 74 -10.00 -15.95 14.06
C LEU A 74 -9.06 -16.14 12.88
N PHE A 75 -8.68 -15.07 12.20
CA PHE A 75 -7.74 -15.10 11.07
C PHE A 75 -6.35 -15.60 11.51
N ALA A 76 -5.84 -15.14 12.64
CA ALA A 76 -4.56 -15.62 13.20
C ALA A 76 -4.59 -17.13 13.41
N ARG A 77 -5.71 -17.69 13.89
CA ARG A 77 -5.87 -19.14 14.08
C ARG A 77 -5.92 -19.89 12.74
N LEU A 78 -6.62 -19.35 11.76
CA LEU A 78 -6.72 -19.95 10.41
C LEU A 78 -5.36 -19.97 9.69
N LEU A 79 -4.55 -18.92 9.84
CA LEU A 79 -3.23 -18.81 9.20
C LEU A 79 -2.13 -19.57 9.96
N SER A 80 -2.32 -19.88 11.23
CA SER A 80 -1.33 -20.52 12.10
C SER A 80 -0.66 -21.77 11.50
N PRO A 81 -1.35 -22.73 10.88
CA PRO A 81 -0.73 -23.92 10.30
C PRO A 81 0.28 -23.62 9.19
N VAL A 82 0.05 -22.54 8.44
CA VAL A 82 0.91 -22.10 7.33
C VAL A 82 2.08 -21.30 7.88
N LEU A 83 1.78 -20.30 8.71
CA LEU A 83 2.79 -19.38 9.24
C LEU A 83 3.83 -20.10 10.12
N THR A 84 3.45 -21.14 10.88
CA THR A 84 4.41 -21.94 11.64
C THR A 84 5.46 -22.63 10.78
N LYS A 85 5.18 -22.89 9.51
CA LYS A 85 6.15 -23.50 8.58
C LYS A 85 7.09 -22.49 7.92
N ILE A 86 6.70 -21.23 7.90
CA ILE A 86 7.48 -20.12 7.35
C ILE A 86 8.52 -19.61 8.38
N PHE A 87 8.28 -19.87 9.67
CA PHE A 87 9.15 -19.45 10.78
C PHE A 87 9.79 -20.64 11.54
N PRO A 88 10.62 -21.46 10.87
CA PRO A 88 11.15 -22.69 11.49
C PRO A 88 12.11 -22.42 12.64
N ASP A 89 12.78 -21.25 12.67
CA ASP A 89 13.77 -20.90 13.69
C ASP A 89 13.14 -20.44 15.03
N ILE A 90 11.81 -20.29 15.08
CA ILE A 90 11.12 -19.93 16.32
C ILE A 90 10.80 -21.20 17.13
N PRO A 91 11.15 -21.24 18.42
CA PRO A 91 10.82 -22.39 19.29
C PRO A 91 9.32 -22.67 19.32
N LYS A 92 8.95 -23.95 19.27
CA LYS A 92 7.53 -24.37 19.32
C LYS A 92 6.86 -23.86 20.59
N GLY A 93 5.70 -23.24 20.44
CA GLY A 93 4.93 -22.70 21.57
C GLY A 93 5.41 -21.34 22.09
N HIS A 94 6.40 -20.71 21.46
CA HIS A 94 6.84 -19.37 21.84
C HIS A 94 5.73 -18.33 21.61
N PRO A 95 5.48 -17.40 22.57
CA PRO A 95 4.38 -16.41 22.48
C PRO A 95 4.43 -15.54 21.22
N VAL A 96 5.62 -15.21 20.73
CA VAL A 96 5.83 -14.38 19.54
C VAL A 96 5.06 -14.86 18.32
N MET A 97 4.86 -16.19 18.18
CA MET A 97 4.07 -16.71 17.05
C MET A 97 2.65 -16.16 17.09
N GLY A 98 2.04 -16.08 18.27
CA GLY A 98 0.71 -15.49 18.44
C GLY A 98 0.67 -14.00 18.07
N THR A 99 1.65 -13.24 18.55
CA THR A 99 1.77 -11.80 18.31
C THR A 99 1.99 -11.50 16.81
N MET A 100 2.89 -12.24 16.16
CA MET A 100 3.13 -12.13 14.71
C MET A 100 1.88 -12.47 13.89
N PHE A 101 1.17 -13.56 14.25
CA PHE A 101 -0.05 -13.96 13.52
C PHE A 101 -1.16 -12.93 13.66
N MET A 102 -1.28 -12.32 14.85
CA MET A 102 -2.23 -11.23 15.05
C MET A 102 -1.87 -9.99 14.24
N ASN A 103 -0.59 -9.62 14.15
CA ASN A 103 -0.13 -8.51 13.30
C ASN A 103 -0.44 -8.79 11.82
N ILE A 104 -0.05 -9.95 11.28
CA ILE A 104 -0.31 -10.33 9.88
C ILE A 104 -1.82 -10.36 9.60
N SER A 105 -2.62 -10.86 10.54
CA SER A 105 -4.08 -10.89 10.39
C SER A 105 -4.70 -9.50 10.42
N ALA A 106 -4.17 -8.60 11.24
CA ALA A 106 -4.61 -7.21 11.29
C ALA A 106 -4.28 -6.49 9.96
N ASN A 107 -3.08 -6.68 9.42
CA ASN A 107 -2.69 -6.13 8.12
C ASN A 107 -3.57 -6.68 6.98
N LEU A 108 -3.84 -7.99 6.95
CA LEU A 108 -4.76 -8.61 5.99
C LEU A 108 -6.15 -7.96 6.00
N LEU A 109 -6.64 -7.63 7.18
CA LEU A 109 -7.94 -6.98 7.37
C LEU A 109 -7.89 -5.46 7.17
N GLY A 110 -6.71 -4.87 6.91
CA GLY A 110 -6.53 -3.41 6.77
C GLY A 110 -6.65 -2.65 8.10
N LEU A 111 -6.41 -3.31 9.24
CA LEU A 111 -6.49 -2.75 10.58
C LEU A 111 -5.14 -2.14 11.02
N ASP A 112 -4.66 -1.13 10.31
CA ASP A 112 -3.33 -0.54 10.47
C ASP A 112 -3.05 -0.07 11.92
N ASN A 113 -4.06 0.48 12.60
CA ASN A 113 -3.95 0.93 13.98
C ASN A 113 -3.67 -0.22 14.97
N ALA A 114 -4.24 -1.40 14.70
CA ALA A 114 -3.99 -2.60 15.51
C ALA A 114 -2.70 -3.32 15.08
N ALA A 115 -2.36 -3.28 13.80
CA ALA A 115 -1.22 -3.99 13.24
C ALA A 115 0.12 -3.44 13.77
N THR A 116 0.32 -2.13 13.76
CA THR A 116 1.60 -1.52 14.14
C THR A 116 2.03 -1.84 15.58
N PRO A 117 1.20 -1.66 16.64
CA PRO A 117 1.57 -2.04 18.01
C PRO A 117 1.88 -3.53 18.15
N MET A 118 1.11 -4.40 17.47
CA MET A 118 1.37 -5.85 17.47
C MET A 118 2.70 -6.18 16.80
N GLY A 119 3.03 -5.48 15.71
CA GLY A 119 4.30 -5.65 15.02
C GLY A 119 5.51 -5.24 15.86
N LEU A 120 5.44 -4.12 16.56
CA LEU A 120 6.47 -3.66 17.47
C LEU A 120 6.69 -4.67 18.61
N LYS A 121 5.60 -5.15 19.22
CA LYS A 121 5.66 -6.19 20.26
C LYS A 121 6.25 -7.50 19.73
N ALA A 122 5.88 -7.92 18.52
CA ALA A 122 6.47 -9.10 17.90
C ALA A 122 7.99 -8.93 17.68
N MET A 123 8.45 -7.73 17.30
CA MET A 123 9.87 -7.45 17.16
C MET A 123 10.62 -7.50 18.49
N GLU A 124 10.03 -6.98 19.58
CA GLU A 124 10.59 -7.09 20.93
C GLU A 124 10.74 -8.55 21.35
N GLU A 125 9.68 -9.36 21.22
CA GLU A 125 9.69 -10.79 21.52
C GLU A 125 10.67 -11.58 20.63
N LEU A 126 10.82 -11.22 19.35
CA LEU A 126 11.84 -11.80 18.46
C LEU A 126 13.26 -11.41 18.88
N GLN A 127 13.44 -10.20 19.42
CA GLN A 127 14.73 -9.73 19.90
C GLN A 127 15.17 -10.48 21.17
N GLU A 128 14.24 -10.92 22.00
CA GLU A 128 14.54 -11.75 23.19
C GLU A 128 15.24 -13.06 22.80
N ILE A 129 14.77 -13.72 21.73
CA ILE A 129 15.34 -14.98 21.23
C ILE A 129 16.44 -14.78 20.19
N ASN A 130 16.76 -13.54 19.82
CA ASN A 130 17.79 -13.25 18.82
C ASN A 130 19.20 -13.42 19.42
N PRO A 131 20.04 -14.33 18.88
CA PRO A 131 21.40 -14.56 19.44
C PRO A 131 22.35 -13.40 19.18
N LYS A 132 22.11 -12.58 18.12
CA LYS A 132 22.95 -11.43 17.75
C LYS A 132 22.13 -10.16 17.81
N LYS A 133 22.23 -9.43 18.92
CA LYS A 133 21.36 -8.29 19.23
C LYS A 133 21.44 -7.09 18.24
N ASP A 134 22.56 -6.96 17.51
CA ASP A 134 22.74 -5.89 16.50
C ASP A 134 22.39 -6.32 15.07
N THR A 135 22.06 -7.60 14.86
CA THR A 135 21.90 -8.20 13.53
C THR A 135 20.51 -8.83 13.41
N ALA A 136 19.81 -8.56 12.33
CA ALA A 136 18.49 -9.13 12.08
C ALA A 136 18.53 -10.67 11.99
N SER A 137 17.66 -11.34 12.74
CA SER A 137 17.46 -12.81 12.65
C SER A 137 16.59 -13.17 11.43
N ASN A 138 16.63 -14.44 11.02
CA ASN A 138 15.78 -14.92 9.92
C ASN A 138 14.28 -14.68 10.16
N PRO A 139 13.72 -15.00 11.34
CA PRO A 139 12.32 -14.70 11.62
C PRO A 139 11.99 -13.21 11.52
N MET A 140 12.86 -12.33 12.03
CA MET A 140 12.65 -10.89 11.90
C MET A 140 12.57 -10.44 10.43
N ILE A 141 13.48 -10.95 9.59
CA ILE A 141 13.52 -10.59 8.16
C ILE A 141 12.27 -11.10 7.44
N MET A 142 11.89 -12.37 7.64
CA MET A 142 10.69 -12.92 7.02
C MET A 142 9.43 -12.18 7.48
N PHE A 143 9.31 -11.87 8.76
CA PHE A 143 8.20 -11.12 9.32
C PHE A 143 8.09 -9.72 8.71
N LEU A 144 9.23 -9.04 8.59
CA LEU A 144 9.31 -7.73 7.95
C LEU A 144 8.90 -7.80 6.48
N VAL A 145 9.42 -8.76 5.69
CA VAL A 145 9.09 -8.90 4.26
C VAL A 145 7.62 -9.20 4.05
N LEU A 146 6.99 -10.01 4.90
CA LEU A 146 5.54 -10.25 4.82
C LEU A 146 4.73 -8.99 5.15
N ASN A 147 5.21 -8.12 6.04
CA ASN A 147 4.57 -6.82 6.29
C ASN A 147 4.77 -5.86 5.12
N THR A 148 5.96 -5.78 4.51
CA THR A 148 6.23 -4.87 3.39
C THR A 148 5.54 -5.27 2.11
N SER A 149 5.42 -6.58 1.83
CA SER A 149 4.68 -7.08 0.65
C SER A 149 3.17 -6.85 0.74
N GLY A 150 2.67 -6.56 1.94
CA GLY A 150 1.39 -5.92 2.20
C GLY A 150 0.15 -6.60 1.66
N LEU A 151 0.03 -7.94 1.79
CA LEU A 151 -1.21 -8.62 1.40
C LEU A 151 -2.39 -8.03 2.20
N THR A 152 -3.11 -7.11 1.60
CA THR A 152 -4.26 -6.42 2.19
C THR A 152 -5.52 -6.83 1.45
N ILE A 153 -6.50 -7.40 2.17
CA ILE A 153 -7.79 -7.77 1.58
C ILE A 153 -8.66 -6.52 1.35
N ILE A 154 -8.52 -5.51 2.21
CA ILE A 154 -9.36 -4.31 2.14
C ILE A 154 -8.47 -3.07 1.99
N PRO A 155 -8.23 -2.56 0.77
CA PRO A 155 -7.43 -1.36 0.53
C PRO A 155 -8.22 -0.07 0.83
N VAL A 156 -8.68 0.07 2.08
CA VAL A 156 -9.59 1.16 2.51
C VAL A 156 -9.09 2.52 2.09
N SER A 157 -7.82 2.83 2.33
CA SER A 157 -7.26 4.15 2.03
C SER A 157 -7.40 4.52 0.56
N VAL A 158 -7.14 3.59 -0.37
CA VAL A 158 -7.26 3.84 -1.81
C VAL A 158 -8.71 4.09 -2.20
N LEU A 159 -9.64 3.25 -1.71
CA LEU A 159 -11.06 3.38 -2.03
C LEU A 159 -11.64 4.70 -1.53
N VAL A 160 -11.22 5.15 -0.34
CA VAL A 160 -11.62 6.41 0.26
C VAL A 160 -11.17 7.61 -0.58
N PHE A 161 -9.90 7.63 -1.02
CA PHE A 161 -9.40 8.70 -1.89
C PHE A 161 -10.07 8.71 -3.26
N ARG A 162 -10.33 7.54 -3.86
CA ARG A 162 -11.08 7.45 -5.11
C ARG A 162 -12.50 8.00 -4.99
N ALA A 163 -13.22 7.61 -3.93
CA ALA A 163 -14.56 8.14 -3.67
C ALA A 163 -14.54 9.66 -3.49
N GLN A 164 -13.56 10.21 -2.77
CA GLN A 164 -13.43 11.65 -2.53
C GLN A 164 -13.09 12.43 -3.81
N LEU A 165 -12.30 11.84 -4.70
CA LEU A 165 -11.88 12.48 -5.96
C LEU A 165 -12.85 12.21 -7.13
N GLY A 166 -14.06 11.74 -6.83
CA GLY A 166 -15.17 11.65 -7.77
C GLY A 166 -15.06 10.50 -8.76
N ALA A 167 -14.39 9.41 -8.42
CA ALA A 167 -14.41 8.19 -9.22
C ALA A 167 -15.85 7.68 -9.40
N ALA A 168 -16.25 7.35 -10.61
CA ALA A 168 -17.57 6.81 -10.91
C ALA A 168 -17.81 5.47 -10.19
N GLN A 169 -16.78 4.65 -10.10
CA GLN A 169 -16.77 3.37 -9.38
C GLN A 169 -15.50 3.28 -8.50
N PRO A 170 -15.54 3.73 -7.24
CA PRO A 170 -14.37 3.72 -6.36
C PRO A 170 -13.75 2.33 -6.14
N THR A 171 -14.55 1.28 -6.31
CA THR A 171 -14.18 -0.12 -6.04
C THR A 171 -13.62 -0.87 -7.24
N ASP A 172 -13.57 -0.28 -8.45
CA ASP A 172 -13.10 -0.96 -9.66
C ASP A 172 -11.62 -1.40 -9.60
N VAL A 173 -10.79 -0.68 -8.82
CA VAL A 173 -9.38 -1.01 -8.57
C VAL A 173 -9.17 -2.12 -7.53
N PHE A 174 -10.24 -2.60 -6.88
CA PHE A 174 -10.15 -3.56 -5.77
C PHE A 174 -9.52 -4.89 -6.20
N VAL A 175 -10.05 -5.53 -7.25
CA VAL A 175 -9.53 -6.81 -7.76
C VAL A 175 -8.09 -6.64 -8.28
N PRO A 176 -7.76 -5.64 -9.10
CA PRO A 176 -6.39 -5.34 -9.50
C PRO A 176 -5.41 -5.20 -8.33
N ILE A 177 -5.77 -4.48 -7.27
CA ILE A 177 -4.94 -4.32 -6.07
C ILE A 177 -4.73 -5.69 -5.42
N LEU A 178 -5.79 -6.47 -5.21
CA LEU A 178 -5.72 -7.78 -4.57
C LEU A 178 -4.80 -8.75 -5.33
N LEU A 179 -4.86 -8.74 -6.66
CA LEU A 179 -3.99 -9.53 -7.50
C LEU A 179 -2.53 -9.04 -7.42
N ALA A 180 -2.30 -7.72 -7.47
CA ALA A 180 -0.96 -7.16 -7.41
C ALA A 180 -0.27 -7.44 -6.05
N THR A 181 -1.00 -7.30 -4.92
CA THR A 181 -0.47 -7.64 -3.59
C THR A 181 -0.16 -9.12 -3.44
N PHE A 182 -0.95 -9.98 -4.07
CA PHE A 182 -0.66 -11.41 -4.11
C PHE A 182 0.70 -11.70 -4.74
N PHE A 183 0.99 -11.14 -5.93
CA PHE A 183 2.28 -11.33 -6.60
C PHE A 183 3.44 -10.76 -5.80
N SER A 184 3.29 -9.59 -5.19
CA SER A 184 4.28 -9.01 -4.30
C SER A 184 4.58 -9.95 -3.11
N THR A 185 3.53 -10.45 -2.44
CA THR A 185 3.68 -11.33 -1.27
C THR A 185 4.33 -12.66 -1.63
N ILE A 186 3.93 -13.28 -2.75
CA ILE A 186 4.56 -14.52 -3.22
C ILE A 186 6.03 -14.29 -3.56
N ALA A 187 6.36 -13.22 -4.26
CA ALA A 187 7.75 -12.89 -4.59
C ALA A 187 8.60 -12.66 -3.33
N GLY A 188 8.09 -11.87 -2.37
CA GLY A 188 8.74 -11.63 -1.09
C GLY A 188 8.95 -12.92 -0.29
N LEU A 189 7.91 -13.76 -0.19
CA LEU A 189 7.98 -15.05 0.48
C LEU A 189 9.00 -15.99 -0.17
N VAL A 190 8.95 -16.14 -1.49
CA VAL A 190 9.86 -17.03 -2.24
C VAL A 190 11.30 -16.57 -2.10
N VAL A 191 11.58 -15.29 -2.37
CA VAL A 191 12.95 -14.79 -2.31
C VAL A 191 13.54 -14.88 -0.90
N THR A 192 12.74 -14.54 0.13
CA THR A 192 13.20 -14.65 1.51
C THR A 192 13.44 -16.10 1.91
N SER A 193 12.56 -17.00 1.48
CA SER A 193 12.73 -18.46 1.72
C SER A 193 13.98 -19.01 1.05
N LEU A 194 14.35 -18.54 -0.13
CA LEU A 194 15.60 -18.92 -0.81
C LEU A 194 16.82 -18.46 -0.01
N PHE A 195 16.85 -17.21 0.46
CA PHE A 195 17.95 -16.71 1.31
C PHE A 195 18.05 -17.42 2.66
N GLN A 196 16.93 -17.91 3.20
CA GLN A 196 16.85 -18.57 4.50
C GLN A 196 16.83 -20.10 4.42
N HIS A 197 16.91 -20.68 3.21
CA HIS A 197 16.83 -22.12 2.96
C HIS A 197 15.56 -22.77 3.55
N ILE A 198 14.42 -22.05 3.57
CA ILE A 198 13.14 -22.57 4.00
C ILE A 198 12.56 -23.50 2.92
N ASN A 199 12.17 -24.70 3.28
CA ASN A 199 11.59 -25.66 2.36
C ASN A 199 10.13 -25.31 2.04
N LEU A 200 9.89 -24.64 0.93
CA LEU A 200 8.54 -24.30 0.43
C LEU A 200 7.78 -25.53 -0.12
N PHE A 201 8.46 -26.65 -0.40
CA PHE A 201 7.83 -27.88 -0.86
C PHE A 201 7.23 -28.73 0.28
N ASN A 202 7.17 -28.20 1.50
CA ASN A 202 6.43 -28.81 2.58
C ASN A 202 4.95 -28.96 2.18
N LYS A 203 4.35 -30.14 2.44
CA LYS A 203 2.97 -30.47 2.02
C LYS A 203 1.95 -29.38 2.41
N THR A 204 2.05 -28.82 3.62
CA THR A 204 1.14 -27.77 4.09
C THR A 204 1.29 -26.49 3.29
N LEU A 205 2.54 -26.03 3.07
CA LEU A 205 2.85 -24.82 2.30
C LEU A 205 2.48 -25.01 0.84
N LEU A 206 2.83 -26.16 0.26
CA LEU A 206 2.53 -26.46 -1.14
C LEU A 206 1.02 -26.50 -1.40
N LEU A 207 0.24 -27.13 -0.52
CA LEU A 207 -1.22 -27.14 -0.63
C LEU A 207 -1.81 -25.73 -0.50
N PHE A 208 -1.36 -24.95 0.48
CA PHE A 208 -1.89 -23.62 0.69
C PHE A 208 -1.49 -22.65 -0.42
N LEU A 209 -0.19 -22.52 -0.70
CA LEU A 209 0.32 -21.63 -1.75
C LEU A 209 -0.12 -22.09 -3.13
N GLY A 210 -0.10 -23.41 -3.38
CA GLY A 210 -0.56 -23.98 -4.64
C GLY A 210 -2.06 -23.76 -4.89
N SER A 211 -2.92 -23.97 -3.88
CA SER A 211 -4.34 -23.67 -4.01
C SER A 211 -4.61 -22.19 -4.26
N LEU A 212 -3.85 -21.30 -3.60
CA LEU A 212 -3.98 -19.86 -3.79
C LEU A 212 -3.48 -19.44 -5.19
N CYS A 213 -2.37 -20.01 -5.66
CA CYS A 213 -1.89 -19.76 -7.03
C CYS A 213 -2.90 -20.26 -8.09
N VAL A 214 -3.51 -21.45 -7.90
CA VAL A 214 -4.53 -21.97 -8.80
C VAL A 214 -5.77 -21.07 -8.79
N LEU A 215 -6.20 -20.60 -7.63
CA LEU A 215 -7.31 -19.67 -7.51
C LEU A 215 -7.02 -18.36 -8.27
N VAL A 216 -5.86 -17.75 -8.03
CA VAL A 216 -5.46 -16.50 -8.71
C VAL A 216 -5.31 -16.71 -10.22
N ALA A 217 -4.68 -17.81 -10.65
CA ALA A 217 -4.58 -18.16 -12.07
C ALA A 217 -5.97 -18.36 -12.71
N GLY A 218 -6.90 -19.01 -11.99
CA GLY A 218 -8.29 -19.18 -12.43
C GLY A 218 -9.03 -17.84 -12.54
N VAL A 219 -8.82 -16.92 -11.60
CA VAL A 219 -9.38 -15.56 -11.64
C VAL A 219 -8.83 -14.80 -12.85
N ILE A 220 -7.51 -14.77 -13.05
CA ILE A 220 -6.88 -14.11 -14.21
C ILE A 220 -7.37 -14.72 -15.51
N TRP A 221 -7.39 -16.05 -15.62
CA TRP A 221 -7.88 -16.74 -16.80
C TRP A 221 -9.35 -16.43 -17.08
N GLY A 222 -10.20 -16.44 -16.04
CA GLY A 222 -11.61 -16.10 -16.17
C GLY A 222 -11.82 -14.67 -16.69
N PHE A 223 -11.11 -13.70 -16.12
CA PHE A 223 -11.19 -12.32 -16.59
C PHE A 223 -10.61 -12.13 -17.99
N SER A 224 -9.54 -12.84 -18.36
CA SER A 224 -8.95 -12.75 -19.71
C SER A 224 -9.86 -13.23 -20.84
N GLN A 225 -10.93 -14.00 -20.52
CA GLN A 225 -11.93 -14.44 -21.50
C GLN A 225 -13.10 -13.46 -21.66
N MET A 226 -13.14 -12.40 -20.85
CA MET A 226 -14.23 -11.41 -20.85
C MET A 226 -13.87 -10.21 -21.72
N SER A 227 -14.89 -9.55 -22.32
CA SER A 227 -14.70 -8.21 -22.88
C SER A 227 -14.41 -7.20 -21.76
N SER A 228 -13.73 -6.09 -22.07
CA SER A 228 -13.39 -5.05 -21.10
C SER A 228 -14.61 -4.55 -20.32
N ASP A 229 -15.75 -4.35 -21.00
CA ASP A 229 -16.99 -3.91 -20.35
C ASP A 229 -17.53 -4.95 -19.36
N THR A 230 -17.56 -6.21 -19.77
CA THR A 230 -18.02 -7.31 -18.91
C THR A 230 -17.09 -7.50 -17.72
N MET A 231 -15.78 -7.42 -17.95
CA MET A 231 -14.75 -7.51 -16.89
C MET A 231 -14.94 -6.41 -15.84
N ASN A 232 -15.13 -5.17 -16.25
CA ASN A 232 -15.39 -4.05 -15.36
C ASN A 232 -16.67 -4.26 -14.52
N ILE A 233 -17.76 -4.69 -15.15
CA ILE A 233 -19.01 -4.96 -14.44
C ILE A 233 -18.84 -6.09 -13.42
N VAL A 234 -18.25 -7.22 -13.84
CA VAL A 234 -18.09 -8.40 -12.97
C VAL A 234 -17.13 -8.13 -11.82
N SER A 235 -15.98 -7.47 -12.09
CA SER A 235 -15.00 -7.15 -11.03
C SER A 235 -15.56 -6.15 -10.01
N THR A 236 -16.26 -5.13 -10.48
CA THR A 236 -16.90 -4.14 -9.60
C THR A 236 -18.03 -4.75 -8.77
N LEU A 237 -18.88 -5.58 -9.39
CA LEU A 237 -19.94 -6.30 -8.66
C LEU A 237 -19.35 -7.24 -7.60
N PHE A 238 -18.33 -8.02 -7.97
CA PHE A 238 -17.61 -8.89 -7.03
C PHE A 238 -17.01 -8.09 -5.86
N ALA A 239 -16.32 -6.98 -6.15
CA ALA A 239 -15.73 -6.11 -5.14
C ALA A 239 -16.79 -5.58 -4.17
N ASN A 240 -17.91 -5.06 -4.69
CA ASN A 240 -18.99 -4.50 -3.88
C ASN A 240 -19.68 -5.56 -3.00
N ILE A 241 -19.96 -6.75 -3.56
CA ILE A 241 -20.52 -7.87 -2.79
C ILE A 241 -19.55 -8.29 -1.69
N LEU A 242 -18.26 -8.45 -2.01
CA LEU A 242 -17.25 -8.86 -1.03
C LEU A 242 -17.09 -7.82 0.09
N LEU A 243 -16.95 -6.55 -0.25
CA LEU A 243 -16.80 -5.47 0.73
C LEU A 243 -18.02 -5.37 1.63
N PHE A 244 -19.24 -5.45 1.07
CA PHE A 244 -20.45 -5.42 1.87
C PHE A 244 -20.59 -6.67 2.77
N THR A 245 -20.20 -7.84 2.26
CA THR A 245 -20.15 -9.08 3.04
C THR A 245 -19.18 -8.96 4.22
N ILE A 246 -18.02 -8.31 4.02
CA ILE A 246 -17.07 -8.02 5.10
C ILE A 246 -17.70 -7.12 6.15
N ILE A 247 -18.39 -6.04 5.74
CA ILE A 247 -19.12 -5.15 6.66
C ILE A 247 -20.12 -5.94 7.52
N VAL A 248 -20.96 -6.75 6.87
CA VAL A 248 -21.95 -7.60 7.56
C VAL A 248 -21.27 -8.58 8.52
N THR A 249 -20.17 -9.21 8.07
CA THR A 249 -19.41 -10.15 8.90
C THR A 249 -18.82 -9.48 10.14
N PHE A 250 -18.32 -8.25 10.01
CA PHE A 250 -17.80 -7.48 11.16
C PHE A 250 -18.91 -7.17 12.15
N ILE A 251 -20.08 -6.71 11.67
CA ILE A 251 -21.24 -6.44 12.52
C ILE A 251 -21.71 -7.74 13.22
N LEU A 252 -21.85 -8.83 12.47
CA LEU A 252 -22.25 -10.12 13.03
C LEU A 252 -21.25 -10.64 14.07
N SER A 253 -19.96 -10.45 13.86
CA SER A 253 -18.94 -10.84 14.84
C SER A 253 -19.10 -10.09 16.16
N GLY A 254 -19.44 -8.80 16.09
CA GLY A 254 -19.77 -7.98 17.26
C GLY A 254 -21.02 -8.48 18.00
N VAL A 255 -22.09 -8.78 17.25
CA VAL A 255 -23.34 -9.33 17.82
C VAL A 255 -23.08 -10.68 18.51
N LEU A 256 -22.35 -11.58 17.85
CA LEU A 256 -22.03 -12.91 18.41
C LEU A 256 -21.16 -12.80 19.68
N LYS A 257 -20.32 -11.79 19.78
CA LYS A 257 -19.49 -11.50 20.97
C LYS A 257 -20.25 -10.69 22.04
N LYS A 258 -21.51 -10.30 21.76
CA LYS A 258 -22.35 -9.51 22.66
C LYS A 258 -21.72 -8.17 23.07
N ILE A 259 -20.94 -7.56 22.18
CA ILE A 259 -20.43 -6.19 22.38
C ILE A 259 -21.54 -5.18 22.01
N ASN A 260 -21.43 -3.96 22.54
CA ASN A 260 -22.27 -2.87 22.04
C ASN A 260 -21.72 -2.40 20.68
N VAL A 261 -22.30 -2.90 19.60
CA VAL A 261 -21.85 -2.67 18.22
C VAL A 261 -21.86 -1.18 17.87
N TYR A 262 -22.86 -0.44 18.32
CA TYR A 262 -22.98 0.99 18.04
C TYR A 262 -21.88 1.78 18.74
N ASP A 263 -21.63 1.52 20.02
CA ASP A 263 -20.57 2.21 20.77
C ASP A 263 -19.17 1.88 20.21
N ALA A 264 -18.94 0.63 19.83
CA ALA A 264 -17.70 0.22 19.15
C ALA A 264 -17.51 0.97 17.81
N PHE A 265 -18.61 1.12 17.03
CA PHE A 265 -18.58 1.93 15.81
C PHE A 265 -18.22 3.38 16.10
N ILE A 266 -18.85 4.01 17.07
CA ILE A 266 -18.60 5.42 17.45
C ILE A 266 -17.15 5.61 17.92
N GLU A 267 -16.61 4.66 18.68
CA GLU A 267 -15.19 4.68 19.10
C GLU A 267 -14.26 4.70 17.90
N GLY A 268 -14.42 3.76 16.96
CA GLY A 268 -13.62 3.71 15.73
C GLY A 268 -13.83 4.92 14.82
N ALA A 269 -15.07 5.42 14.72
CA ALA A 269 -15.38 6.63 13.96
C ALA A 269 -14.66 7.88 14.49
N LYS A 270 -14.54 8.03 15.81
CA LYS A 270 -13.72 9.08 16.44
C LYS A 270 -12.25 8.96 16.09
N GLU A 271 -11.69 7.73 16.07
CA GLU A 271 -10.33 7.47 15.62
C GLU A 271 -10.15 7.85 14.14
N GLY A 272 -11.14 7.55 13.28
CA GLY A 272 -11.17 7.94 11.87
C GLY A 272 -11.13 9.45 11.66
N PHE A 273 -11.93 10.19 12.43
CA PHE A 273 -11.90 11.65 12.43
C PHE A 273 -10.53 12.21 12.83
N GLN A 274 -9.94 11.68 13.89
CA GLN A 274 -8.60 12.10 14.34
C GLN A 274 -7.54 11.82 13.29
N THR A 275 -7.66 10.68 12.60
CA THR A 275 -6.75 10.30 11.51
C THR A 275 -6.86 11.27 10.34
N ALA A 276 -8.07 11.65 9.94
CA ALA A 276 -8.30 12.64 8.89
C ALA A 276 -7.64 13.99 9.22
N VAL A 277 -7.82 14.47 10.45
CA VAL A 277 -7.19 15.72 10.91
C VAL A 277 -5.65 15.62 10.90
N LYS A 278 -5.09 14.49 11.35
CA LYS A 278 -3.64 14.28 11.34
C LYS A 278 -3.05 14.23 9.92
N ILE A 279 -3.79 13.81 8.93
CA ILE A 279 -3.34 13.72 7.53
C ILE A 279 -3.19 15.09 6.89
N ILE A 280 -3.96 16.11 7.29
CA ILE A 280 -4.00 17.45 6.66
C ILE A 280 -2.60 18.03 6.42
N PRO A 281 -1.75 18.24 7.43
CA PRO A 281 -0.45 18.89 7.21
C PRO A 281 0.49 18.06 6.32
N TYR A 282 0.41 16.73 6.40
CA TYR A 282 1.20 15.84 5.54
C TYR A 282 0.75 15.90 4.08
N LEU A 283 -0.56 15.94 3.85
CA LEU A 283 -1.11 16.01 2.49
C LEU A 283 -0.82 17.37 1.87
N ILE A 284 -0.96 18.45 2.62
CA ILE A 284 -0.58 19.80 2.16
C ILE A 284 0.91 19.81 1.77
N ALA A 285 1.80 19.38 2.67
CA ALA A 285 3.23 19.41 2.40
C ALA A 285 3.60 18.63 1.13
N ILE A 286 3.07 17.42 0.96
CA ILE A 286 3.45 16.58 -0.17
C ILE A 286 2.82 17.07 -1.49
N LEU A 287 1.54 17.45 -1.50
CA LEU A 287 0.88 17.93 -2.72
C LEU A 287 1.47 19.28 -3.19
N VAL A 288 1.78 20.20 -2.29
CA VAL A 288 2.47 21.44 -2.65
C VAL A 288 3.84 21.16 -3.25
N GLY A 289 4.64 20.26 -2.64
CA GLY A 289 5.94 19.88 -3.20
C GLY A 289 5.85 19.27 -4.60
N ILE A 290 4.87 18.38 -4.83
CA ILE A 290 4.61 17.76 -6.14
C ILE A 290 4.15 18.80 -7.15
N ALA A 291 3.22 19.68 -6.77
CA ALA A 291 2.68 20.71 -7.66
C ALA A 291 3.75 21.70 -8.13
N VAL A 292 4.62 22.13 -7.23
CA VAL A 292 5.77 23.00 -7.57
C VAL A 292 6.71 22.27 -8.53
N PHE A 293 7.02 20.99 -8.27
CA PHE A 293 7.87 20.17 -9.14
C PHE A 293 7.26 19.97 -10.52
N ARG A 294 5.94 19.75 -10.60
CA ARG A 294 5.19 19.63 -11.86
C ARG A 294 5.11 20.96 -12.60
N ALA A 295 4.71 22.07 -11.96
CA ALA A 295 4.57 23.37 -12.57
C ALA A 295 5.90 23.91 -13.14
N SER A 296 7.03 23.54 -12.56
CA SER A 296 8.35 23.85 -13.13
C SER A 296 8.62 23.13 -14.46
N GLY A 297 7.92 22.05 -14.79
CA GLY A 297 8.19 21.15 -15.91
C GLY A 297 9.19 20.02 -15.59
N ALA A 298 9.72 19.99 -14.37
CA ALA A 298 10.71 18.97 -13.97
C ALA A 298 10.10 17.57 -13.93
N MET A 299 8.83 17.43 -13.53
CA MET A 299 8.12 16.16 -13.51
C MET A 299 7.97 15.58 -14.92
N ASP A 300 7.54 16.40 -15.85
CA ASP A 300 7.33 15.99 -17.25
C ASP A 300 8.66 15.57 -17.88
N PHE A 301 9.74 16.31 -17.62
CA PHE A 301 11.07 15.93 -18.08
C PHE A 301 11.50 14.55 -17.58
N VAL A 302 11.22 14.21 -16.32
CA VAL A 302 11.53 12.88 -15.76
C VAL A 302 10.65 11.80 -16.40
N ILE A 303 9.33 12.07 -16.54
CA ILE A 303 8.38 11.14 -17.16
C ILE A 303 8.77 10.88 -18.62
N ASP A 304 9.03 11.92 -19.40
CA ASP A 304 9.40 11.83 -20.81
C ASP A 304 10.74 11.10 -21.00
N GLY A 305 11.71 11.36 -20.10
CA GLY A 305 13.00 10.65 -20.10
C GLY A 305 12.83 9.14 -19.88
N ILE A 306 11.99 8.76 -18.93
CA ILE A 306 11.68 7.34 -18.66
C ILE A 306 10.89 6.75 -19.85
N ALA A 307 9.90 7.47 -20.36
CA ALA A 307 9.10 7.04 -21.52
C ALA A 307 9.96 6.82 -22.75
N TRP A 308 10.95 7.70 -23.00
CA TRP A 308 11.91 7.53 -24.09
C TRP A 308 12.72 6.24 -23.92
N VAL A 309 13.27 5.98 -22.73
CA VAL A 309 14.02 4.75 -22.46
C VAL A 309 13.15 3.50 -22.64
N VAL A 310 11.94 3.50 -22.10
CA VAL A 310 10.98 2.39 -22.23
C VAL A 310 10.59 2.17 -23.70
N GLY A 311 10.37 3.26 -24.44
CA GLY A 311 10.03 3.24 -25.86
C GLY A 311 11.12 2.61 -26.73
N LEU A 312 12.40 2.71 -26.35
CA LEU A 312 13.52 2.03 -27.06
C LEU A 312 13.35 0.51 -27.09
N PHE A 313 12.64 -0.07 -26.11
CA PHE A 313 12.35 -1.50 -26.05
C PHE A 313 11.02 -1.88 -26.74
N GLY A 314 10.34 -0.93 -27.40
CA GLY A 314 9.04 -1.16 -28.04
C GLY A 314 7.90 -1.45 -27.09
N ILE A 315 8.03 -1.06 -25.80
CA ILE A 315 7.00 -1.24 -24.76
C ILE A 315 6.09 -0.02 -24.77
N ASN A 316 4.77 -0.24 -24.55
CA ASN A 316 3.82 0.84 -24.37
C ASN A 316 4.21 1.72 -23.18
N THR A 317 4.14 3.04 -23.32
CA THR A 317 4.61 4.02 -22.35
C THR A 317 3.50 4.67 -21.51
N ASP A 318 2.23 4.30 -21.71
CA ASP A 318 1.09 4.94 -21.03
C ASP A 318 1.13 4.78 -19.50
N PHE A 319 1.79 3.71 -19.01
CA PHE A 319 1.97 3.49 -17.57
C PHE A 319 3.00 4.44 -16.93
N VAL A 320 3.87 5.07 -17.73
CA VAL A 320 5.02 5.84 -17.20
C VAL A 320 4.56 7.04 -16.39
N ALA A 321 3.45 7.68 -16.79
CA ALA A 321 2.88 8.80 -16.06
C ALA A 321 2.41 8.45 -14.62
N ALA A 322 2.14 7.16 -14.35
CA ALA A 322 1.77 6.67 -13.01
C ALA A 322 2.99 6.24 -12.17
N LEU A 323 4.18 6.02 -12.78
CA LEU A 323 5.39 5.55 -12.10
C LEU A 323 5.85 6.39 -10.91
N PRO A 324 5.66 7.71 -10.85
CA PRO A 324 5.99 8.48 -9.65
C PRO A 324 5.40 7.89 -8.37
N THR A 325 4.16 7.37 -8.42
CA THR A 325 3.53 6.67 -7.28
C THR A 325 4.29 5.39 -6.92
N ALA A 326 4.64 4.58 -7.91
CA ALA A 326 5.35 3.32 -7.72
C ALA A 326 6.75 3.53 -7.12
N LEU A 327 7.50 4.50 -7.64
CA LEU A 327 8.87 4.82 -7.18
C LEU A 327 8.87 5.40 -5.76
N MET A 328 7.84 6.16 -5.40
CA MET A 328 7.70 6.74 -4.07
C MET A 328 7.27 5.69 -3.01
N LYS A 329 6.56 4.63 -3.41
CA LYS A 329 5.94 3.67 -2.49
C LYS A 329 6.93 2.99 -1.53
N PRO A 330 8.08 2.44 -1.97
CA PRO A 330 9.07 1.87 -1.06
C PRO A 330 9.67 2.88 -0.09
N LEU A 331 9.73 4.16 -0.49
CA LEU A 331 10.40 5.24 0.24
C LEU A 331 9.48 5.89 1.27
N SER A 332 8.22 6.14 0.91
CA SER A 332 7.26 6.87 1.75
C SER A 332 5.82 6.57 1.36
N GLY A 333 5.04 5.96 2.27
CA GLY A 333 3.62 5.69 2.06
C GLY A 333 2.77 6.96 1.93
N SER A 334 3.08 8.01 2.69
CA SER A 334 2.41 9.32 2.55
C SER A 334 2.82 10.02 1.25
N GLY A 335 4.08 9.92 0.85
CA GLY A 335 4.57 10.44 -0.42
C GLY A 335 3.91 9.77 -1.62
N ALA A 336 3.85 8.44 -1.63
CA ALA A 336 3.16 7.68 -2.68
C ALA A 336 1.66 7.99 -2.74
N ARG A 337 1.02 8.19 -1.58
CA ARG A 337 -0.38 8.64 -1.52
C ARG A 337 -0.55 10.02 -2.15
N GLY A 338 0.36 10.94 -1.89
CA GLY A 338 0.35 12.25 -2.55
C GLY A 338 0.50 12.14 -4.07
N MET A 339 1.42 11.30 -4.56
CA MET A 339 1.58 11.05 -6.01
C MET A 339 0.33 10.39 -6.62
N MET A 340 -0.33 9.49 -5.90
CA MET A 340 -1.61 8.90 -6.34
C MET A 340 -2.71 9.96 -6.45
N VAL A 341 -2.82 10.84 -5.45
CA VAL A 341 -3.79 11.95 -5.46
C VAL A 341 -3.49 12.91 -6.61
N ASP A 342 -2.24 13.29 -6.80
CA ASP A 342 -1.80 14.13 -7.91
C ASP A 342 -2.15 13.49 -9.27
N ALA A 343 -1.88 12.20 -9.45
CA ALA A 343 -2.23 11.47 -10.67
C ALA A 343 -3.75 11.48 -10.92
N MET A 344 -4.58 11.21 -9.91
CA MET A 344 -6.04 11.25 -10.05
C MET A 344 -6.56 12.65 -10.31
N THR A 345 -5.95 13.68 -9.74
CA THR A 345 -6.37 15.08 -9.91
C THR A 345 -6.03 15.59 -11.31
N ASN A 346 -4.83 15.30 -11.82
CA ASN A 346 -4.37 15.83 -13.09
C ASN A 346 -4.83 15.01 -14.32
N PHE A 347 -4.92 13.68 -14.19
CA PHE A 347 -5.29 12.78 -15.28
C PHE A 347 -6.73 12.27 -15.17
N GLY A 348 -7.39 12.49 -14.02
CA GLY A 348 -8.72 11.97 -13.70
C GLY A 348 -8.69 10.65 -12.93
N ALA A 349 -9.62 10.51 -11.97
CA ALA A 349 -9.69 9.34 -11.08
C ALA A 349 -9.99 8.04 -11.86
N ASP A 350 -10.74 8.12 -12.95
CA ASP A 350 -11.14 6.98 -13.79
C ASP A 350 -10.26 6.79 -15.04
N SER A 351 -9.22 7.62 -15.22
CA SER A 351 -8.21 7.41 -16.26
C SER A 351 -7.36 6.18 -15.99
N PHE A 352 -6.71 5.65 -17.02
CA PHE A 352 -5.74 4.55 -16.87
C PHE A 352 -4.64 4.91 -15.85
N VAL A 353 -4.07 6.13 -15.96
CA VAL A 353 -3.02 6.63 -15.06
C VAL A 353 -3.52 6.75 -13.62
N GLY A 354 -4.73 7.30 -13.42
CA GLY A 354 -5.33 7.42 -12.10
C GLY A 354 -5.60 6.05 -11.44
N ARG A 355 -6.20 5.11 -12.18
CA ARG A 355 -6.44 3.74 -11.72
C ARG A 355 -5.13 2.99 -11.43
N LEU A 356 -4.16 3.04 -12.34
CA LEU A 356 -2.86 2.40 -12.15
C LEU A 356 -2.11 2.97 -10.94
N SER A 357 -2.15 4.29 -10.71
CA SER A 357 -1.58 4.91 -9.51
C SER A 357 -2.23 4.38 -8.23
N CYS A 358 -3.54 4.12 -8.25
CA CYS A 358 -4.26 3.48 -7.15
C CYS A 358 -3.80 2.03 -6.93
N VAL A 359 -3.60 1.27 -8.01
CA VAL A 359 -3.08 -0.11 -7.92
C VAL A 359 -1.65 -0.11 -7.36
N PHE A 360 -0.77 0.80 -7.81
CA PHE A 360 0.56 0.95 -7.23
C PHE A 360 0.52 1.27 -5.73
N GLN A 361 -0.34 2.20 -5.31
CA GLN A 361 -0.47 2.54 -3.90
C GLN A 361 -0.94 1.35 -3.05
N GLY A 362 -1.80 0.51 -3.60
CA GLY A 362 -2.36 -0.65 -2.91
C GLY A 362 -1.53 -1.93 -3.02
N SER A 363 -0.56 -2.02 -3.95
CA SER A 363 0.13 -3.27 -4.31
C SER A 363 1.16 -3.75 -3.29
N THR A 364 1.75 -2.84 -2.51
CA THR A 364 2.77 -3.11 -1.47
C THR A 364 2.58 -2.18 -0.28
N ASP A 365 3.37 -2.37 0.78
CA ASP A 365 3.54 -1.36 1.82
C ASP A 365 4.91 -0.68 1.70
N THR A 366 5.24 0.23 2.61
CA THR A 366 6.42 1.11 2.53
C THR A 366 7.64 0.42 3.14
N THR A 367 8.44 -0.23 2.30
CA THR A 367 9.58 -1.07 2.72
C THR A 367 10.55 -0.34 3.65
N PHE A 368 11.04 0.85 3.29
CA PHE A 368 12.02 1.56 4.12
C PHE A 368 11.42 2.09 5.43
N TYR A 369 10.14 2.42 5.45
CA TYR A 369 9.46 2.83 6.69
C TYR A 369 9.33 1.65 7.66
N ILE A 370 8.86 0.48 7.19
CA ILE A 370 8.72 -0.72 8.01
C ILE A 370 10.09 -1.17 8.54
N LEU A 371 11.14 -1.15 7.69
CA LEU A 371 12.50 -1.41 8.11
C LEU A 371 12.95 -0.49 9.25
N ALA A 372 12.73 0.82 9.09
CA ALA A 372 13.14 1.81 10.07
C ALA A 372 12.39 1.67 11.40
N VAL A 373 11.08 1.43 11.35
CA VAL A 373 10.22 1.32 12.53
C VAL A 373 10.49 0.01 13.27
N TYR A 374 10.48 -1.12 12.57
CA TYR A 374 10.58 -2.43 13.22
C TYR A 374 12.02 -2.74 13.68
N PHE A 375 13.02 -2.52 12.84
CA PHE A 375 14.41 -2.71 13.26
C PHE A 375 14.89 -1.63 14.22
N GLY A 376 14.40 -0.40 14.05
CA GLY A 376 14.73 0.71 14.93
C GLY A 376 14.24 0.50 16.34
N SER A 377 13.03 -0.06 16.54
CA SER A 377 12.45 -0.33 17.87
C SER A 377 13.31 -1.28 18.73
N VAL A 378 14.05 -2.18 18.08
CA VAL A 378 14.89 -3.19 18.74
C VAL A 378 16.39 -3.02 18.48
N CYS A 379 16.80 -1.83 18.02
CA CYS A 379 18.19 -1.43 17.80
C CYS A 379 18.98 -2.34 16.84
N ILE A 380 18.33 -2.96 15.85
CA ILE A 380 19.01 -3.71 14.79
C ILE A 380 19.75 -2.74 13.86
N ARG A 381 21.04 -2.95 13.67
CA ARG A 381 21.92 -2.16 12.79
C ARG A 381 22.26 -2.85 11.47
N LYS A 382 22.36 -4.19 11.50
CA LYS A 382 22.70 -5.02 10.32
C LYS A 382 21.45 -5.71 9.80
N THR A 383 20.88 -5.18 8.74
CA THR A 383 19.61 -5.64 8.15
C THR A 383 19.73 -6.92 7.32
N ARG A 384 20.98 -7.37 7.00
CA ARG A 384 21.23 -8.52 6.14
C ARG A 384 20.49 -8.40 4.79
N HIS A 385 19.77 -9.45 4.39
CA HIS A 385 19.02 -9.51 3.13
C HIS A 385 17.61 -8.88 3.20
N ALA A 386 17.21 -8.27 4.31
CA ALA A 386 15.85 -7.73 4.48
C ALA A 386 15.50 -6.67 3.42
N VAL A 387 16.42 -5.71 3.18
CA VAL A 387 16.21 -4.64 2.17
C VAL A 387 16.04 -5.23 0.78
N VAL A 388 16.92 -6.17 0.40
CA VAL A 388 16.89 -6.79 -0.94
C VAL A 388 15.60 -7.57 -1.15
N CYS A 389 15.18 -8.37 -0.16
CA CYS A 389 13.94 -9.14 -0.25
C CYS A 389 12.69 -8.23 -0.31
N GLY A 390 12.67 -7.15 0.49
CA GLY A 390 11.58 -6.17 0.45
C GLY A 390 11.48 -5.47 -0.90
N LEU A 391 12.59 -4.98 -1.44
CA LEU A 391 12.61 -4.31 -2.75
C LEU A 391 12.26 -5.25 -3.91
N ILE A 392 12.62 -6.53 -3.84
CA ILE A 392 12.19 -7.52 -4.84
C ILE A 392 10.67 -7.74 -4.76
N ALA A 393 10.10 -7.77 -3.56
CA ALA A 393 8.64 -7.83 -3.38
C ALA A 393 7.96 -6.58 -3.96
N ASP A 394 8.49 -5.38 -3.68
CA ASP A 394 7.99 -4.12 -4.23
C ASP A 394 8.03 -4.14 -5.77
N PHE A 395 9.16 -4.53 -6.35
CA PHE A 395 9.34 -4.58 -7.80
C PHE A 395 8.38 -5.58 -8.47
N ALA A 396 8.20 -6.76 -7.87
CA ALA A 396 7.22 -7.74 -8.35
C ALA A 396 5.79 -7.19 -8.28
N GLY A 397 5.43 -6.47 -7.19
CA GLY A 397 4.15 -5.79 -7.05
C GLY A 397 3.92 -4.72 -8.11
N ILE A 398 4.96 -3.92 -8.42
CA ILE A 398 4.91 -2.89 -9.46
C ILE A 398 4.68 -3.51 -10.84
N ILE A 399 5.45 -4.54 -11.20
CA ILE A 399 5.27 -5.23 -12.49
C ILE A 399 3.87 -5.84 -12.59
N ALA A 400 3.42 -6.54 -11.54
CA ALA A 400 2.09 -7.11 -11.51
C ALA A 400 1.00 -6.04 -11.64
N ALA A 401 1.14 -4.91 -10.94
CA ALA A 401 0.21 -3.79 -11.03
C ALA A 401 0.09 -3.24 -12.46
N ILE A 402 1.22 -3.09 -13.18
CA ILE A 402 1.23 -2.64 -14.58
C ILE A 402 0.47 -3.66 -15.45
N LEU A 403 0.87 -4.93 -15.42
CA LEU A 403 0.29 -5.96 -16.28
C LEU A 403 -1.21 -6.17 -16.03
N ILE A 404 -1.61 -6.20 -14.75
CA ILE A 404 -3.01 -6.34 -14.35
C ILE A 404 -3.82 -5.11 -14.76
N SER A 405 -3.27 -3.89 -14.60
CA SER A 405 -3.97 -2.68 -14.99
C SER A 405 -4.17 -2.58 -16.50
N TYR A 406 -3.21 -3.02 -17.31
CA TYR A 406 -3.43 -3.15 -18.76
C TYR A 406 -4.55 -4.15 -19.09
N MET A 407 -4.64 -5.25 -18.35
CA MET A 407 -5.71 -6.24 -18.56
C MET A 407 -7.09 -5.69 -18.18
N PHE A 408 -7.20 -4.89 -17.10
CA PHE A 408 -8.49 -4.45 -16.55
C PHE A 408 -8.98 -3.11 -17.12
N PHE A 409 -8.07 -2.21 -17.49
CA PHE A 409 -8.41 -0.79 -17.76
C PHE A 409 -7.98 -0.28 -19.13
N TYR A 410 -7.32 -1.12 -19.92
CA TYR A 410 -6.83 -0.77 -21.26
C TYR A 410 -7.53 -1.60 -22.33
#